data_f5bbf0cc400242b9d80f4c31c83bfd3b
#
_entry.id   f5bbf0cc400242b9d80f4c31c83bfd3b
#
_cell.length_a   1.000
_cell.length_b   1.000
_cell.length_c   1.000
_cell.angle_alpha   90.00
_cell.angle_beta   90.00
_cell.angle_gamma   90.00
#
_symmetry.space_group_name_H-M   'P 1'
#
loop_
_entity.id
_entity.type
_entity.pdbx_description
1 polymer ?
#
loop_
_entity_poly.entity_id
_entity_poly.type
_entity_poly.pdbx_seq_one_letter_code
_entity_poly.pdbx_strand_id
1 'polypeptide(L)'
;MNIRTLSSAALLGALVLGGTSAAHAQPYPAHPIKLIVGYAPAGSVDTFARIIAPELGRELGQTVVIENVAGAGGIIGVTRAVNAKPDGYTVLMGIVSDVVIAPILQSSAKYTYRDLAAVAPLGTSGVGVVANPNLGVKSFGDLIARAKANPGKLTYGATGVGSLPAIAMESFKLTTGTDITFIPYASASKIATDVIGGNVDIAVSGLPALLELIKSGRVTGVGVMSRDRDIGNPDLASAGETPELKGMDYYFWTGIFAPSNTPEPIVQTLNAAFSRVMAKPDIQARFKELGVKVSPPTAPAAFGQFVASSDAQWQKLIEEAKIPRQ
;
A
#
# COMPACT_ATOMS: atom_id res chain seq x y z
N MET A 1 75.20 -24.87 -45.17
CA MET A 1 74.89 -24.34 -43.84
C MET A 1 73.54 -23.65 -43.98
N ASN A 2 72.44 -24.25 -43.43
CA ASN A 2 71.05 -24.05 -43.85
C ASN A 2 70.44 -22.81 -43.10
N ILE A 3 69.99 -21.86 -43.87
CA ILE A 3 69.18 -20.70 -43.44
C ILE A 3 67.70 -21.10 -43.66
N ARG A 4 67.06 -21.81 -42.71
CA ARG A 4 65.65 -22.17 -42.80
C ARG A 4 64.91 -22.33 -41.47
N THR A 5 65.40 -21.75 -40.38
CA THR A 5 64.74 -21.95 -39.06
C THR A 5 64.38 -20.69 -38.29
N LEU A 6 64.19 -19.52 -38.91
CA LEU A 6 63.88 -18.27 -38.23
C LEU A 6 62.55 -17.60 -38.59
N SER A 7 61.68 -18.30 -39.37
CA SER A 7 60.40 -17.67 -39.80
C SER A 7 59.13 -18.22 -39.13
N SER A 8 59.23 -19.13 -38.15
CA SER A 8 58.06 -19.76 -37.53
C SER A 8 57.68 -19.25 -36.16
N ALA A 9 58.51 -18.40 -35.54
CA ALA A 9 58.27 -17.88 -34.17
C ALA A 9 57.52 -16.52 -34.11
N ALA A 10 57.35 -15.84 -35.24
CA ALA A 10 56.71 -14.52 -35.30
C ALA A 10 55.19 -14.55 -35.58
N LEU A 11 54.58 -15.70 -35.90
CA LEU A 11 53.15 -15.79 -36.22
C LEU A 11 52.25 -16.24 -35.05
N LEU A 12 52.80 -16.62 -33.88
CA LEU A 12 52.00 -17.07 -32.72
C LEU A 12 51.73 -15.95 -31.69
N GLY A 13 52.34 -14.76 -31.85
CA GLY A 13 52.19 -13.64 -30.93
C GLY A 13 51.02 -12.70 -31.21
N ALA A 14 50.31 -12.81 -32.33
CA ALA A 14 49.33 -11.82 -32.79
C ALA A 14 47.85 -12.19 -32.52
N LEU A 15 47.55 -13.34 -31.89
CA LEU A 15 46.18 -13.83 -31.75
C LEU A 15 45.58 -13.72 -30.31
N VAL A 16 46.21 -13.03 -29.36
CA VAL A 16 45.75 -12.90 -27.95
C VAL A 16 45.25 -11.49 -27.61
N LEU A 17 45.18 -10.59 -28.60
CA LEU A 17 44.42 -9.33 -28.43
C LEU A 17 42.94 -9.50 -28.88
N GLY A 18 42.35 -10.65 -28.52
CA GLY A 18 40.91 -10.88 -28.62
C GLY A 18 40.21 -10.00 -27.64
N GLY A 19 39.52 -8.97 -28.18
CA GLY A 19 38.85 -7.91 -27.46
C GLY A 19 38.04 -8.39 -26.26
N THR A 20 38.37 -7.91 -25.08
CA THR A 20 37.39 -7.78 -24.00
C THR A 20 36.32 -6.82 -24.51
N SER A 21 35.32 -7.37 -25.20
CA SER A 21 34.03 -6.67 -25.37
C SER A 21 33.59 -6.35 -23.96
N ALA A 22 33.83 -5.12 -23.51
CA ALA A 22 33.17 -4.61 -22.33
C ALA A 22 31.68 -4.80 -22.64
N ALA A 23 31.05 -5.78 -22.00
CA ALA A 23 29.62 -5.91 -21.99
C ALA A 23 29.12 -4.58 -21.38
N HIS A 24 28.76 -3.64 -22.24
CA HIS A 24 28.04 -2.45 -21.81
C HIS A 24 26.74 -2.99 -21.21
N ALA A 25 26.67 -3.06 -19.88
CA ALA A 25 25.42 -3.29 -19.20
C ALA A 25 24.42 -2.28 -19.77
N GLN A 26 23.35 -2.76 -20.39
CA GLN A 26 22.33 -1.86 -20.93
C GLN A 26 21.88 -0.95 -19.78
N PRO A 27 21.74 0.37 -20.06
CA PRO A 27 21.32 1.29 -19.01
C PRO A 27 19.93 0.86 -18.49
N TYR A 28 19.81 0.72 -17.17
CA TYR A 28 18.52 0.43 -16.56
C TYR A 28 17.63 1.69 -16.50
N PRO A 29 16.35 1.58 -16.87
CA PRO A 29 15.65 0.42 -17.44
C PRO A 29 15.75 0.35 -18.97
N ALA A 30 15.90 -0.87 -19.54
CA ALA A 30 15.98 -1.13 -20.98
C ALA A 30 14.66 -1.66 -21.58
N HIS A 31 13.70 -2.09 -20.74
CA HIS A 31 12.40 -2.63 -21.15
C HIS A 31 11.31 -2.31 -20.12
N PRO A 32 10.01 -2.59 -20.40
CA PRO A 32 8.91 -2.24 -19.51
C PRO A 32 9.04 -2.79 -18.09
N ILE A 33 8.61 -1.97 -17.12
CA ILE A 33 8.58 -2.31 -15.70
C ILE A 33 7.17 -2.72 -15.31
N LYS A 34 7.04 -3.80 -14.56
CA LYS A 34 5.79 -4.29 -14.02
C LYS A 34 5.57 -3.70 -12.63
N LEU A 35 4.43 -3.03 -12.42
CA LEU A 35 3.98 -2.55 -11.12
C LEU A 35 2.87 -3.46 -10.61
N ILE A 36 3.21 -4.32 -9.65
CA ILE A 36 2.24 -5.21 -9.00
C ILE A 36 1.39 -4.40 -8.03
N VAL A 37 0.08 -4.62 -8.10
CA VAL A 37 -0.94 -4.13 -7.16
C VAL A 37 -1.65 -5.34 -6.58
N GLY A 38 -1.53 -5.57 -5.25
CA GLY A 38 -2.07 -6.74 -4.56
C GLY A 38 -3.60 -6.75 -4.40
N TYR A 39 -4.30 -5.84 -5.09
CA TYR A 39 -5.74 -5.60 -4.94
C TYR A 39 -6.45 -5.56 -6.29
N ALA A 40 -7.79 -5.78 -6.24
CA ALA A 40 -8.63 -5.71 -7.42
C ALA A 40 -8.62 -4.31 -8.06
N PRO A 41 -8.86 -4.21 -9.39
CA PRO A 41 -9.04 -2.94 -10.06
C PRO A 41 -10.11 -2.05 -9.40
N ALA A 42 -9.98 -0.74 -9.59
CA ALA A 42 -10.85 0.30 -9.03
C ALA A 42 -10.84 0.44 -7.48
N GLY A 43 -9.92 -0.22 -6.78
CA GLY A 43 -9.62 0.07 -5.38
C GLY A 43 -8.64 1.24 -5.23
N SER A 44 -8.45 1.73 -4.00
CA SER A 44 -7.57 2.88 -3.72
C SER A 44 -6.14 2.66 -4.26
N VAL A 45 -5.54 1.49 -4.01
CA VAL A 45 -4.17 1.18 -4.44
C VAL A 45 -4.06 1.13 -5.98
N ASP A 46 -5.05 0.56 -6.67
CA ASP A 46 -5.11 0.57 -8.14
C ASP A 46 -5.26 1.99 -8.69
N THR A 47 -6.10 2.82 -8.06
CA THR A 47 -6.24 4.24 -8.43
C THR A 47 -4.92 4.98 -8.30
N PHE A 48 -4.17 4.78 -7.21
CA PHE A 48 -2.85 5.37 -7.01
C PHE A 48 -1.86 4.92 -8.08
N ALA A 49 -1.83 3.61 -8.37
CA ALA A 49 -0.99 3.06 -9.42
C ALA A 49 -1.29 3.68 -10.80
N ARG A 50 -2.57 3.85 -11.15
CA ARG A 50 -2.99 4.46 -12.43
C ARG A 50 -2.67 5.96 -12.53
N ILE A 51 -2.59 6.66 -11.41
CA ILE A 51 -2.16 8.06 -11.38
C ILE A 51 -0.66 8.15 -11.67
N ILE A 52 0.17 7.31 -11.03
CA ILE A 52 1.62 7.45 -11.09
C ILE A 52 2.27 6.70 -12.27
N ALA A 53 1.73 5.56 -12.71
CA ALA A 53 2.39 4.71 -13.70
C ALA A 53 2.73 5.42 -15.03
N PRO A 54 1.84 6.25 -15.62
CA PRO A 54 2.17 7.00 -16.83
C PRO A 54 3.32 7.99 -16.61
N GLU A 55 3.31 8.71 -15.49
CA GLU A 55 4.35 9.69 -15.16
C GLU A 55 5.67 9.01 -14.82
N LEU A 56 5.63 7.91 -14.08
CA LEU A 56 6.80 7.10 -13.76
C LEU A 56 7.42 6.53 -15.04
N GLY A 57 6.58 6.12 -15.98
CA GLY A 57 7.03 5.66 -17.29
C GLY A 57 7.76 6.76 -18.08
N ARG A 58 7.28 8.01 -18.05
CA ARG A 58 7.97 9.15 -18.67
C ARG A 58 9.32 9.43 -18.02
N GLU A 59 9.39 9.42 -16.69
CA GLU A 59 10.62 9.64 -15.93
C GLU A 59 11.68 8.56 -16.16
N LEU A 60 11.26 7.32 -16.35
CA LEU A 60 12.14 6.17 -16.55
C LEU A 60 12.45 5.89 -18.03
N GLY A 61 11.75 6.55 -18.96
CA GLY A 61 11.88 6.27 -20.39
C GLY A 61 11.38 4.90 -20.82
N GLN A 62 10.60 4.21 -19.98
CA GLN A 62 10.06 2.87 -20.21
C GLN A 62 8.61 2.76 -19.73
N THR A 63 7.80 1.96 -20.41
CA THR A 63 6.41 1.74 -19.98
C THR A 63 6.35 1.09 -18.60
N VAL A 64 5.50 1.63 -17.71
CA VAL A 64 5.13 0.99 -16.44
C VAL A 64 3.77 0.32 -16.59
N VAL A 65 3.75 -1.01 -16.54
CA VAL A 65 2.54 -1.84 -16.71
C VAL A 65 2.00 -2.25 -15.36
N ILE A 66 0.75 -1.87 -15.08
CA ILE A 66 0.07 -2.27 -13.84
C ILE A 66 -0.44 -3.70 -13.99
N GLU A 67 -0.13 -4.53 -12.99
CA GLU A 67 -0.64 -5.89 -12.88
C GLU A 67 -1.38 -6.07 -11.56
N ASN A 68 -2.72 -6.18 -11.61
CA ASN A 68 -3.54 -6.45 -10.44
C ASN A 68 -3.48 -7.94 -10.09
N VAL A 69 -2.88 -8.27 -8.94
CA VAL A 69 -2.73 -9.65 -8.43
C VAL A 69 -3.47 -9.74 -7.09
N ALA A 70 -4.79 -9.70 -7.18
CA ALA A 70 -5.66 -9.67 -6.00
C ALA A 70 -5.78 -11.04 -5.32
N GLY A 71 -5.96 -11.04 -4.01
CA GLY A 71 -6.30 -12.22 -3.22
C GLY A 71 -5.65 -12.21 -1.83
N ALA A 72 -6.33 -12.85 -0.88
CA ALA A 72 -5.90 -13.00 0.51
C ALA A 72 -5.41 -11.66 1.14
N GLY A 73 -6.16 -10.56 0.95
CA GLY A 73 -5.79 -9.25 1.54
C GLY A 73 -4.51 -8.64 0.99
N GLY A 74 -4.06 -9.02 -0.22
CA GLY A 74 -2.82 -8.55 -0.85
C GLY A 74 -1.67 -9.56 -0.78
N ILE A 75 -1.77 -10.61 0.04
CA ILE A 75 -0.69 -11.60 0.25
C ILE A 75 -0.23 -12.22 -1.06
N ILE A 76 -1.15 -12.54 -1.99
CA ILE A 76 -0.77 -13.16 -3.28
C ILE A 76 0.09 -12.19 -4.10
N GLY A 77 -0.28 -10.91 -4.16
CA GLY A 77 0.47 -9.89 -4.88
C GLY A 77 1.86 -9.66 -4.28
N VAL A 78 1.96 -9.53 -2.95
CA VAL A 78 3.26 -9.38 -2.26
C VAL A 78 4.13 -10.60 -2.46
N THR A 79 3.59 -11.82 -2.31
CA THR A 79 4.33 -13.07 -2.53
C THR A 79 4.88 -13.13 -3.95
N ARG A 80 4.11 -12.68 -4.95
CA ARG A 80 4.58 -12.62 -6.34
C ARG A 80 5.72 -11.62 -6.52
N ALA A 81 5.65 -10.46 -5.85
CA ALA A 81 6.71 -9.46 -5.89
C ALA A 81 7.99 -9.97 -5.21
N VAL A 82 7.89 -10.55 -4.02
CA VAL A 82 9.01 -11.12 -3.26
C VAL A 82 9.75 -12.20 -4.08
N ASN A 83 9.03 -13.05 -4.81
CA ASN A 83 9.59 -14.13 -5.62
C ASN A 83 10.02 -13.69 -7.03
N ALA A 84 9.89 -12.42 -7.38
CA ALA A 84 10.34 -11.91 -8.66
C ALA A 84 11.87 -11.78 -8.71
N LYS A 85 12.43 -11.68 -9.93
CA LYS A 85 13.86 -11.43 -10.10
C LYS A 85 14.21 -10.07 -9.51
N PRO A 86 15.33 -9.95 -8.78
CA PRO A 86 15.76 -8.69 -8.16
C PRO A 86 16.50 -7.79 -9.17
N ASP A 87 15.91 -7.57 -10.33
CA ASP A 87 16.48 -6.83 -11.46
C ASP A 87 15.82 -5.45 -11.67
N GLY A 88 14.85 -5.09 -10.81
CA GLY A 88 14.14 -3.82 -10.85
C GLY A 88 12.97 -3.77 -11.84
N TYR A 89 12.73 -4.81 -12.63
CA TYR A 89 11.63 -4.84 -13.60
C TYR A 89 10.30 -5.35 -13.05
N THR A 90 10.29 -5.77 -11.79
CA THR A 90 9.07 -6.03 -11.04
C THR A 90 9.14 -5.25 -9.73
N VAL A 91 8.21 -4.34 -9.56
CA VAL A 91 8.05 -3.54 -8.33
C VAL A 91 6.64 -3.71 -7.78
N LEU A 92 6.46 -3.50 -6.50
CA LEU A 92 5.20 -3.62 -5.78
C LEU A 92 4.75 -2.24 -5.31
N MET A 93 3.50 -1.91 -5.50
CA MET A 93 2.83 -0.88 -4.70
C MET A 93 2.20 -1.58 -3.49
N GLY A 94 2.88 -1.50 -2.36
CA GLY A 94 2.47 -2.13 -1.11
C GLY A 94 1.89 -1.13 -0.11
N ILE A 95 1.08 -1.61 0.80
CA ILE A 95 0.48 -0.83 1.90
C ILE A 95 0.78 -1.50 3.24
N VAL A 96 0.52 -0.79 4.34
CA VAL A 96 0.73 -1.32 5.69
C VAL A 96 0.05 -2.68 5.92
N SER A 97 -1.14 -2.87 5.35
CA SER A 97 -1.91 -4.10 5.55
C SER A 97 -1.22 -5.34 4.97
N ASP A 98 -0.70 -5.26 3.76
CA ASP A 98 -0.12 -6.41 3.07
C ASP A 98 1.38 -6.59 3.32
N VAL A 99 2.14 -5.48 3.51
CA VAL A 99 3.58 -5.54 3.74
C VAL A 99 3.93 -5.85 5.21
N VAL A 100 3.13 -5.32 6.16
CA VAL A 100 3.44 -5.39 7.59
C VAL A 100 2.42 -6.22 8.37
N ILE A 101 1.13 -5.89 8.28
CA ILE A 101 0.12 -6.50 9.16
C ILE A 101 -0.14 -7.96 8.78
N ALA A 102 -0.26 -8.26 7.48
CA ALA A 102 -0.56 -9.62 7.02
C ALA A 102 0.49 -10.66 7.48
N PRO A 103 1.81 -10.44 7.36
CA PRO A 103 2.79 -11.40 7.87
C PRO A 103 2.77 -11.59 9.39
N ILE A 104 2.29 -10.61 10.16
CA ILE A 104 2.13 -10.76 11.61
C ILE A 104 0.92 -11.64 11.95
N LEU A 105 -0.19 -11.44 11.26
CA LEU A 105 -1.49 -12.04 11.62
C LEU A 105 -1.85 -13.29 10.83
N GLN A 106 -1.41 -13.43 9.59
CA GLN A 106 -1.86 -14.50 8.70
C GLN A 106 -0.75 -15.51 8.42
N SER A 107 -0.96 -16.76 8.84
CA SER A 107 -0.01 -17.84 8.61
C SER A 107 0.23 -18.17 7.13
N SER A 108 -0.67 -17.75 6.25
CA SER A 108 -0.55 -17.86 4.79
C SER A 108 0.49 -16.91 4.19
N ALA A 109 0.82 -15.79 4.85
CA ALA A 109 1.87 -14.88 4.43
C ALA A 109 3.25 -15.46 4.79
N LYS A 110 3.93 -16.05 3.81
CA LYS A 110 5.26 -16.69 3.97
C LYS A 110 6.41 -15.71 3.64
N TYR A 111 6.22 -14.45 3.88
CA TYR A 111 7.19 -13.37 3.71
C TYR A 111 7.14 -12.42 4.91
N THR A 112 8.11 -11.55 4.98
CA THR A 112 8.16 -10.40 5.88
C THR A 112 8.50 -9.15 5.09
N TYR A 113 8.40 -7.96 5.69
CA TYR A 113 8.84 -6.74 5.03
C TYR A 113 10.34 -6.76 4.66
N ARG A 114 11.16 -7.62 5.28
CA ARG A 114 12.60 -7.77 4.99
C ARG A 114 12.88 -8.46 3.66
N ASP A 115 11.91 -9.17 3.11
CA ASP A 115 11.99 -9.78 1.79
C ASP A 115 11.75 -8.77 0.66
N LEU A 116 11.54 -7.49 1.04
CA LEU A 116 11.34 -6.36 0.15
C LEU A 116 12.38 -5.27 0.41
N ALA A 117 12.94 -4.71 -0.65
CA ALA A 117 13.70 -3.47 -0.62
C ALA A 117 12.73 -2.28 -0.69
N ALA A 118 12.73 -1.42 0.32
CA ALA A 118 11.96 -0.18 0.31
C ALA A 118 12.54 0.77 -0.75
N VAL A 119 11.72 1.23 -1.68
CA VAL A 119 12.13 2.15 -2.76
C VAL A 119 11.74 3.58 -2.39
N ALA A 120 10.45 3.87 -2.21
CA ALA A 120 9.98 5.21 -1.89
C ALA A 120 8.60 5.17 -1.24
N PRO A 121 8.29 6.05 -0.25
CA PRO A 121 6.93 6.20 0.25
C PRO A 121 6.10 7.04 -0.73
N LEU A 122 4.83 6.68 -0.90
CA LEU A 122 3.87 7.50 -1.62
C LEU A 122 3.23 8.53 -0.68
N GLY A 123 2.69 8.08 0.43
CA GLY A 123 1.96 8.92 1.37
C GLY A 123 1.09 8.13 2.33
N THR A 124 0.29 8.88 3.08
CA THR A 124 -0.67 8.34 4.06
C THR A 124 -2.09 8.74 3.72
N SER A 125 -3.06 7.88 4.05
CA SER A 125 -4.49 8.17 3.93
C SER A 125 -5.25 7.61 5.13
N GLY A 126 -6.35 8.26 5.50
CA GLY A 126 -7.16 7.86 6.65
C GLY A 126 -7.91 6.54 6.43
N VAL A 127 -8.27 5.88 7.53
CA VAL A 127 -9.29 4.84 7.56
C VAL A 127 -10.64 5.53 7.72
N GLY A 128 -11.46 5.49 6.68
CA GLY A 128 -12.79 6.09 6.68
C GLY A 128 -13.86 5.13 7.22
N VAL A 129 -14.82 5.69 7.93
CA VAL A 129 -16.02 5.01 8.41
C VAL A 129 -17.24 5.70 7.79
N VAL A 130 -18.08 4.92 7.12
CA VAL A 130 -19.34 5.39 6.53
C VAL A 130 -20.50 4.50 6.95
N ALA A 131 -21.67 5.07 7.01
CA ALA A 131 -22.90 4.35 7.36
C ALA A 131 -23.92 4.38 6.23
N ASN A 132 -24.81 3.38 6.18
CA ASN A 132 -26.03 3.47 5.38
C ASN A 132 -26.83 4.71 5.83
N PRO A 133 -27.31 5.55 4.90
CA PRO A 133 -28.05 6.78 5.26
C PRO A 133 -29.28 6.54 6.13
N ASN A 134 -29.96 5.41 5.96
CA ASN A 134 -31.15 5.06 6.73
C ASN A 134 -30.86 4.70 8.19
N LEU A 135 -29.58 4.46 8.53
CA LEU A 135 -29.16 4.20 9.92
C LEU A 135 -29.28 5.45 10.81
N GLY A 136 -29.19 6.65 10.20
CA GLY A 136 -29.26 7.93 10.92
C GLY A 136 -28.01 8.28 11.74
N VAL A 137 -26.89 7.62 11.50
CA VAL A 137 -25.60 7.84 12.17
C VAL A 137 -24.74 8.80 11.34
N LYS A 138 -24.30 9.92 11.95
CA LYS A 138 -23.54 10.99 11.28
C LYS A 138 -22.21 11.30 11.93
N SER A 139 -21.91 10.66 13.07
CA SER A 139 -20.70 10.87 13.84
C SER A 139 -20.29 9.61 14.59
N PHE A 140 -19.06 9.56 15.10
CA PHE A 140 -18.64 8.48 16.02
C PHE A 140 -19.47 8.44 17.30
N GLY A 141 -19.88 9.60 17.82
CA GLY A 141 -20.78 9.67 18.98
C GLY A 141 -22.14 9.02 18.71
N ASP A 142 -22.75 9.29 17.53
CA ASP A 142 -23.99 8.62 17.13
C ASP A 142 -23.81 7.12 16.99
N LEU A 143 -22.68 6.69 16.39
CA LEU A 143 -22.36 5.27 16.20
C LEU A 143 -22.22 4.56 17.55
N ILE A 144 -21.51 5.17 18.51
CA ILE A 144 -21.36 4.61 19.86
C ILE A 144 -22.72 4.50 20.55
N ALA A 145 -23.52 5.56 20.54
CA ALA A 145 -24.85 5.57 21.13
C ALA A 145 -25.77 4.52 20.50
N ARG A 146 -25.78 4.43 19.18
CA ARG A 146 -26.61 3.46 18.43
C ARG A 146 -26.20 2.02 18.71
N ALA A 147 -24.88 1.73 18.76
CA ALA A 147 -24.37 0.40 19.05
C ALA A 147 -24.64 -0.03 20.51
N LYS A 148 -24.48 0.87 21.46
CA LYS A 148 -24.80 0.60 22.88
C LYS A 148 -26.31 0.34 23.10
N ALA A 149 -27.17 1.05 22.38
CA ALA A 149 -28.62 0.84 22.45
C ALA A 149 -29.08 -0.48 21.79
N ASN A 150 -28.24 -1.07 20.91
CA ASN A 150 -28.60 -2.25 20.12
C ASN A 150 -27.41 -3.24 20.06
N PRO A 151 -26.98 -3.85 21.16
CA PRO A 151 -25.80 -4.71 21.18
C PRO A 151 -25.93 -5.88 20.20
N GLY A 152 -24.89 -6.12 19.37
CA GLY A 152 -24.83 -7.21 18.39
C GLY A 152 -25.76 -7.09 17.19
N LYS A 153 -26.56 -6.00 17.08
CA LYS A 153 -27.49 -5.80 15.96
C LYS A 153 -26.88 -5.09 14.77
N LEU A 154 -25.94 -4.17 15.02
CA LEU A 154 -25.22 -3.48 13.95
C LEU A 154 -24.16 -4.38 13.32
N THR A 155 -23.97 -4.19 12.01
CA THR A 155 -22.96 -4.89 11.23
C THR A 155 -21.97 -3.91 10.62
N TYR A 156 -20.70 -4.32 10.51
CA TYR A 156 -19.72 -3.57 9.74
C TYR A 156 -18.98 -4.46 8.75
N GLY A 157 -18.73 -3.92 7.55
CA GLY A 157 -17.96 -4.56 6.49
C GLY A 157 -16.54 -4.00 6.41
N ALA A 158 -15.54 -4.89 6.33
CA ALA A 158 -14.16 -4.55 6.02
C ALA A 158 -13.50 -5.64 5.16
N THR A 159 -12.36 -5.32 4.51
CA THR A 159 -11.66 -6.27 3.63
C THR A 159 -10.84 -7.27 4.42
N GLY A 160 -11.42 -8.44 4.67
CA GLY A 160 -10.70 -9.55 5.32
C GLY A 160 -10.46 -9.35 6.81
N VAL A 161 -10.30 -10.47 7.48
CA VAL A 161 -9.88 -10.52 8.90
C VAL A 161 -8.40 -10.13 8.96
N GLY A 162 -8.00 -9.29 9.90
CA GLY A 162 -6.62 -8.82 10.02
C GLY A 162 -6.23 -7.68 9.06
N SER A 163 -7.18 -7.14 8.30
CA SER A 163 -6.96 -5.88 7.57
C SER A 163 -6.95 -4.69 8.54
N LEU A 164 -6.23 -3.62 8.19
CA LEU A 164 -6.22 -2.40 9.01
C LEU A 164 -7.62 -1.88 9.35
N PRO A 165 -8.60 -1.81 8.40
CA PRO A 165 -9.96 -1.40 8.73
C PRO A 165 -10.64 -2.30 9.76
N ALA A 166 -10.46 -3.61 9.66
CA ALA A 166 -11.02 -4.55 10.62
C ALA A 166 -10.40 -4.38 12.01
N ILE A 167 -9.06 -4.25 12.08
CA ILE A 167 -8.34 -4.02 13.33
C ILE A 167 -8.79 -2.70 13.98
N ALA A 168 -8.91 -1.64 13.19
CA ALA A 168 -9.36 -0.33 13.66
C ALA A 168 -10.77 -0.40 14.27
N MET A 169 -11.69 -1.16 13.66
CA MET A 169 -13.04 -1.37 14.21
C MET A 169 -13.05 -2.28 15.44
N GLU A 170 -12.24 -3.32 15.48
CA GLU A 170 -12.12 -4.14 16.70
C GLU A 170 -11.57 -3.30 17.87
N SER A 171 -10.57 -2.45 17.61
CA SER A 171 -10.08 -1.50 18.61
C SER A 171 -11.17 -0.50 19.03
N PHE A 172 -11.96 0.00 18.08
CA PHE A 172 -13.12 0.87 18.37
C PHE A 172 -14.11 0.16 19.31
N LYS A 173 -14.49 -1.08 19.02
CA LYS A 173 -15.41 -1.88 19.84
C LYS A 173 -14.88 -2.06 21.27
N LEU A 174 -13.61 -2.45 21.38
CA LEU A 174 -12.95 -2.65 22.69
C LEU A 174 -12.92 -1.34 23.50
N THR A 175 -12.51 -0.23 22.86
CA THR A 175 -12.36 1.07 23.53
C THR A 175 -13.71 1.65 23.98
N THR A 176 -14.77 1.46 23.19
CA THR A 176 -16.10 2.03 23.46
C THR A 176 -17.03 1.08 24.21
N GLY A 177 -16.65 -0.18 24.37
CA GLY A 177 -17.52 -1.22 24.96
C GLY A 177 -18.75 -1.51 24.11
N THR A 178 -18.64 -1.38 22.77
CA THR A 178 -19.74 -1.64 21.84
C THR A 178 -19.63 -3.02 21.22
N ASP A 179 -20.78 -3.61 20.87
CA ASP A 179 -20.88 -4.89 20.14
C ASP A 179 -21.44 -4.63 18.74
N ILE A 180 -20.58 -4.76 17.73
CA ILE A 180 -20.89 -4.59 16.30
C ILE A 180 -20.34 -5.80 15.54
N THR A 181 -21.19 -6.49 14.80
CA THR A 181 -20.83 -7.74 14.12
C THR A 181 -19.97 -7.49 12.87
N PHE A 182 -18.83 -8.16 12.77
CA PHE A 182 -17.95 -8.09 11.61
C PHE A 182 -18.44 -8.97 10.45
N ILE A 183 -18.49 -8.41 9.25
CA ILE A 183 -18.78 -9.12 7.98
C ILE A 183 -17.55 -8.97 7.06
N PRO A 184 -16.78 -10.05 6.82
CA PRO A 184 -15.61 -10.01 5.96
C PRO A 184 -16.00 -9.95 4.48
N TYR A 185 -15.31 -9.08 3.72
CA TYR A 185 -15.49 -8.89 2.29
C TYR A 185 -14.20 -9.12 1.51
N ALA A 186 -14.33 -9.55 0.25
CA ALA A 186 -13.19 -9.73 -0.65
C ALA A 186 -12.66 -8.41 -1.23
N SER A 187 -13.48 -7.34 -1.27
CA SER A 187 -13.08 -6.05 -1.84
C SER A 187 -13.88 -4.87 -1.28
N ALA A 188 -13.27 -3.68 -1.32
CA ALA A 188 -13.94 -2.43 -0.92
C ALA A 188 -15.17 -2.11 -1.78
N SER A 189 -15.15 -2.44 -3.08
CA SER A 189 -16.29 -2.21 -3.98
C SER A 189 -17.52 -3.04 -3.59
N LYS A 190 -17.31 -4.28 -3.13
CA LYS A 190 -18.43 -5.11 -2.65
C LYS A 190 -19.00 -4.56 -1.34
N ILE A 191 -18.16 -4.10 -0.42
CA ILE A 191 -18.59 -3.43 0.81
C ILE A 191 -19.44 -2.19 0.47
N ALA A 192 -18.94 -1.36 -0.48
CA ALA A 192 -19.64 -0.16 -0.93
C ALA A 192 -21.05 -0.48 -1.47
N THR A 193 -21.18 -1.53 -2.28
CA THR A 193 -22.49 -1.98 -2.80
C THR A 193 -23.42 -2.37 -1.65
N ASP A 194 -22.93 -3.14 -0.69
CA ASP A 194 -23.76 -3.70 0.37
C ASP A 194 -24.13 -2.65 1.43
N VAL A 195 -23.27 -1.66 1.73
CA VAL A 195 -23.63 -0.56 2.64
C VAL A 195 -24.67 0.36 2.01
N ILE A 196 -24.58 0.63 0.71
CA ILE A 196 -25.59 1.42 -0.02
C ILE A 196 -26.94 0.68 -0.02
N GLY A 197 -26.92 -0.62 -0.25
CA GLY A 197 -28.12 -1.48 -0.27
C GLY A 197 -28.70 -1.77 1.11
N GLY A 198 -28.01 -1.43 2.20
CA GLY A 198 -28.45 -1.73 3.57
C GLY A 198 -28.25 -3.21 3.98
N ASN A 199 -27.44 -3.99 3.22
CA ASN A 199 -27.06 -5.35 3.57
C ASN A 199 -26.01 -5.39 4.69
N VAL A 200 -25.30 -4.28 4.88
CA VAL A 200 -24.39 -4.01 5.99
C VAL A 200 -24.62 -2.56 6.45
N ASP A 201 -24.59 -2.31 7.75
CA ASP A 201 -24.92 -0.99 8.30
C ASP A 201 -23.78 0.01 8.11
N ILE A 202 -22.53 -0.44 8.26
CA ILE A 202 -21.32 0.37 8.29
C ILE A 202 -20.29 -0.22 7.33
N ALA A 203 -19.62 0.63 6.56
CA ALA A 203 -18.44 0.25 5.79
C ALA A 203 -17.19 0.93 6.36
N VAL A 204 -16.10 0.15 6.47
CA VAL A 204 -14.80 0.66 6.91
C VAL A 204 -13.75 0.30 5.86
N SER A 205 -13.08 1.32 5.33
CA SER A 205 -12.10 1.15 4.26
C SER A 205 -11.11 2.31 4.24
N GLY A 206 -10.11 2.26 3.35
CA GLY A 206 -9.32 3.45 3.03
C GLY A 206 -10.24 4.57 2.55
N LEU A 207 -10.08 5.76 3.11
CA LEU A 207 -10.92 6.91 2.81
C LEU A 207 -11.05 7.20 1.29
N PRO A 208 -9.96 7.10 0.48
CA PRO A 208 -10.06 7.32 -0.97
C PRO A 208 -11.14 6.50 -1.68
N ALA A 209 -11.41 5.28 -1.23
CA ALA A 209 -12.43 4.42 -1.82
C ALA A 209 -13.87 4.83 -1.45
N LEU A 210 -14.05 5.67 -0.45
CA LEU A 210 -15.35 6.07 0.10
C LEU A 210 -15.76 7.49 -0.30
N LEU A 211 -14.81 8.34 -0.74
CA LEU A 211 -15.04 9.78 -0.94
C LEU A 211 -16.14 10.09 -1.93
N GLU A 212 -16.17 9.44 -3.10
CA GLU A 212 -17.20 9.69 -4.12
C GLU A 212 -18.59 9.25 -3.63
N LEU A 213 -18.66 8.23 -2.77
CA LEU A 213 -19.92 7.78 -2.19
C LEU A 213 -20.43 8.79 -1.14
N ILE A 214 -19.53 9.38 -0.37
CA ILE A 214 -19.85 10.45 0.60
C ILE A 214 -20.31 11.70 -0.15
N LYS A 215 -19.52 12.17 -1.14
CA LYS A 215 -19.85 13.36 -1.95
C LYS A 215 -21.17 13.25 -2.69
N SER A 216 -21.49 12.06 -3.19
CA SER A 216 -22.76 11.78 -3.88
C SER A 216 -23.94 11.54 -2.94
N GLY A 217 -23.74 11.55 -1.61
CA GLY A 217 -24.79 11.29 -0.62
C GLY A 217 -25.30 9.85 -0.60
N ARG A 218 -24.62 8.92 -1.27
CA ARG A 218 -25.02 7.50 -1.29
C ARG A 218 -24.74 6.78 0.03
N VAL A 219 -23.81 7.29 0.80
CA VAL A 219 -23.51 6.89 2.18
C VAL A 219 -23.33 8.12 3.04
N THR A 220 -23.50 7.98 4.35
CA THR A 220 -23.21 9.01 5.32
C THR A 220 -21.79 8.85 5.83
N GLY A 221 -20.95 9.89 5.71
CA GLY A 221 -19.63 9.92 6.35
C GLY A 221 -19.78 10.00 7.86
N VAL A 222 -19.22 9.04 8.58
CA VAL A 222 -19.18 9.05 10.07
C VAL A 222 -17.91 9.74 10.55
N GLY A 223 -16.78 9.48 9.89
CA GLY A 223 -15.50 10.11 10.21
C GLY A 223 -14.30 9.32 9.74
N VAL A 224 -13.12 9.75 10.18
CA VAL A 224 -11.83 9.06 9.95
C VAL A 224 -11.25 8.58 11.28
N MET A 225 -10.67 7.38 11.29
CA MET A 225 -10.14 6.75 12.51
C MET A 225 -8.71 7.24 12.86
N SER A 226 -8.38 8.45 12.48
CA SER A 226 -7.10 9.11 12.77
C SER A 226 -7.28 10.14 13.88
N ARG A 227 -6.14 10.56 14.48
CA ARG A 227 -6.12 11.64 15.47
C ARG A 227 -6.62 12.96 14.90
N ASP A 228 -6.12 13.30 13.71
CA ASP A 228 -6.42 14.56 13.02
C ASP A 228 -7.41 14.31 11.88
N ARG A 229 -8.12 15.38 11.48
CA ARG A 229 -8.97 15.34 10.29
C ARG A 229 -8.17 15.11 9.04
N ASP A 230 -8.82 14.51 8.04
CA ASP A 230 -8.23 14.32 6.72
C ASP A 230 -8.00 15.65 6.00
N ILE A 231 -6.81 15.83 5.42
CA ILE A 231 -6.41 17.10 4.78
C ILE A 231 -7.18 17.43 3.50
N GLY A 232 -7.69 16.41 2.82
CA GLY A 232 -8.50 16.57 1.59
C GLY A 232 -10.00 16.68 1.89
N ASN A 233 -10.43 16.30 3.10
CA ASN A 233 -11.84 16.22 3.49
C ASN A 233 -12.03 16.71 4.93
N PRO A 234 -11.76 17.98 5.19
CA PRO A 234 -11.77 18.55 6.55
C PRO A 234 -13.16 18.57 7.21
N ASP A 235 -14.22 18.35 6.44
CA ASP A 235 -15.58 18.26 6.97
C ASP A 235 -15.89 16.93 7.67
N LEU A 236 -15.07 15.88 7.40
CA LEU A 236 -15.17 14.60 8.10
C LEU A 236 -14.52 14.73 9.49
N ALA A 237 -15.27 14.42 10.53
CA ALA A 237 -14.75 14.39 11.89
C ALA A 237 -13.64 13.34 12.05
N SER A 238 -12.66 13.60 12.91
CA SER A 238 -11.64 12.62 13.29
C SER A 238 -12.03 11.89 14.58
N ALA A 239 -11.50 10.68 14.75
CA ALA A 239 -11.65 9.93 15.99
C ALA A 239 -11.08 10.73 17.19
N GLY A 240 -10.00 11.50 16.99
CA GLY A 240 -9.39 12.34 18.01
C GLY A 240 -10.31 13.43 18.58
N GLU A 241 -11.39 13.80 17.88
CA GLU A 241 -12.40 14.75 18.35
C GLU A 241 -13.46 14.09 19.27
N THR A 242 -13.54 12.77 19.28
CA THR A 242 -14.45 12.01 20.14
C THR A 242 -13.71 11.60 21.42
N PRO A 243 -14.16 12.01 22.61
CA PRO A 243 -13.42 11.80 23.86
C PRO A 243 -12.99 10.35 24.11
N GLU A 244 -13.86 9.39 23.81
CA GLU A 244 -13.61 7.96 23.99
C GLU A 244 -12.56 7.41 23.02
N LEU A 245 -12.31 8.09 21.90
CA LEU A 245 -11.47 7.62 20.80
C LEU A 245 -10.12 8.36 20.68
N LYS A 246 -9.76 9.23 21.62
CA LYS A 246 -8.56 10.10 21.57
C LYS A 246 -7.24 9.36 21.35
N GLY A 247 -7.17 8.06 21.72
CA GLY A 247 -5.99 7.22 21.50
C GLY A 247 -5.92 6.57 20.12
N MET A 248 -6.95 6.70 19.29
CA MET A 248 -6.99 6.10 17.99
C MET A 248 -6.26 6.96 16.96
N ASP A 249 -5.33 6.33 16.22
CA ASP A 249 -4.59 6.98 15.14
C ASP A 249 -4.24 5.94 14.05
N TYR A 250 -5.27 5.51 13.32
CA TYR A 250 -5.17 4.50 12.28
C TYR A 250 -5.14 5.13 10.90
N TYR A 251 -4.07 4.87 10.16
CA TYR A 251 -3.89 5.35 8.79
C TYR A 251 -3.18 4.33 7.93
N PHE A 252 -3.51 4.31 6.66
CA PHE A 252 -2.73 3.61 5.67
C PHE A 252 -1.48 4.41 5.33
N TRP A 253 -0.36 3.74 5.18
CA TRP A 253 0.75 4.23 4.38
C TRP A 253 0.88 3.34 3.14
N THR A 254 1.33 3.94 2.05
CA THR A 254 1.56 3.30 0.76
C THR A 254 2.98 3.61 0.30
N GLY A 255 3.63 2.66 -0.32
CA GLY A 255 4.96 2.85 -0.89
C GLY A 255 5.28 1.88 -2.03
N ILE A 256 6.39 2.15 -2.68
CA ILE A 256 6.96 1.32 -3.73
C ILE A 256 8.07 0.45 -3.13
N PHE A 257 8.05 -0.82 -3.50
CA PHE A 257 9.02 -1.83 -3.07
C PHE A 257 9.55 -2.60 -4.27
N ALA A 258 10.73 -3.16 -4.12
CA ALA A 258 11.33 -4.14 -5.03
C ALA A 258 11.69 -5.41 -4.25
N PRO A 259 12.03 -6.55 -4.87
CA PRO A 259 12.62 -7.69 -4.17
C PRO A 259 13.87 -7.31 -3.37
N SER A 260 14.08 -7.91 -2.18
CA SER A 260 15.12 -7.49 -1.22
C SER A 260 16.55 -7.43 -1.78
N ASN A 261 16.89 -8.28 -2.74
CA ASN A 261 18.24 -8.33 -3.34
C ASN A 261 18.38 -7.47 -4.61
N THR A 262 17.44 -6.54 -4.85
CA THR A 262 17.55 -5.61 -5.99
C THR A 262 18.79 -4.72 -5.80
N PRO A 263 19.70 -4.61 -6.80
CA PRO A 263 20.89 -3.81 -6.69
C PRO A 263 20.63 -2.35 -6.30
N GLU A 264 21.41 -1.83 -5.38
CA GLU A 264 21.26 -0.46 -4.85
C GLU A 264 21.17 0.62 -5.95
N PRO A 265 21.97 0.60 -7.04
CA PRO A 265 21.85 1.60 -8.11
C PRO A 265 20.46 1.59 -8.79
N ILE A 266 19.83 0.40 -8.89
CA ILE A 266 18.49 0.25 -9.45
C ILE A 266 17.46 0.84 -8.49
N VAL A 267 17.56 0.53 -7.18
CA VAL A 267 16.69 1.09 -6.15
C VAL A 267 16.77 2.62 -6.14
N GLN A 268 17.97 3.18 -6.23
CA GLN A 268 18.19 4.63 -6.30
C GLN A 268 17.60 5.25 -7.57
N THR A 269 17.71 4.59 -8.72
CA THR A 269 17.11 5.05 -9.99
C THR A 269 15.59 5.10 -9.87
N LEU A 270 14.98 4.05 -9.33
CA LEU A 270 13.53 3.99 -9.09
C LEU A 270 13.09 5.05 -8.08
N ASN A 271 13.81 5.21 -6.96
CA ASN A 271 13.52 6.22 -5.94
C ASN A 271 13.56 7.64 -6.52
N ALA A 272 14.60 7.97 -7.30
CA ALA A 272 14.75 9.28 -7.90
C ALA A 272 13.61 9.58 -8.89
N ALA A 273 13.25 8.63 -9.75
CA ALA A 273 12.14 8.78 -10.68
C ALA A 273 10.79 8.96 -9.95
N PHE A 274 10.53 8.10 -8.95
CA PHE A 274 9.32 8.19 -8.15
C PHE A 274 9.23 9.53 -7.40
N SER A 275 10.32 9.97 -6.79
CA SER A 275 10.38 11.25 -6.07
C SER A 275 10.07 12.44 -6.98
N ARG A 276 10.58 12.44 -8.23
CA ARG A 276 10.25 13.48 -9.22
C ARG A 276 8.78 13.46 -9.61
N VAL A 277 8.19 12.26 -9.78
CA VAL A 277 6.74 12.14 -10.05
C VAL A 277 5.92 12.71 -8.92
N MET A 278 6.23 12.33 -7.67
CA MET A 278 5.49 12.77 -6.49
C MET A 278 5.66 14.27 -6.17
N ALA A 279 6.71 14.90 -6.69
CA ALA A 279 6.94 16.35 -6.56
C ALA A 279 6.12 17.19 -7.58
N LYS A 280 5.50 16.57 -8.60
CA LYS A 280 4.70 17.29 -9.61
C LYS A 280 3.44 17.89 -8.98
N PRO A 281 3.14 19.19 -9.17
CA PRO A 281 1.99 19.84 -8.53
C PRO A 281 0.63 19.22 -8.88
N ASP A 282 0.45 18.78 -10.15
CA ASP A 282 -0.76 18.12 -10.60
C ASP A 282 -0.96 16.74 -9.95
N ILE A 283 0.12 16.00 -9.73
CA ILE A 283 0.10 14.72 -8.99
C ILE A 283 -0.27 14.97 -7.54
N GLN A 284 0.36 15.94 -6.87
CA GLN A 284 0.05 16.30 -5.49
C GLN A 284 -1.41 16.74 -5.33
N ALA A 285 -1.92 17.55 -6.26
CA ALA A 285 -3.33 17.99 -6.24
C ALA A 285 -4.29 16.79 -6.34
N ARG A 286 -4.05 15.87 -7.27
CA ARG A 286 -4.87 14.66 -7.44
C ARG A 286 -4.85 13.77 -6.20
N PHE A 287 -3.70 13.58 -5.55
CA PHE A 287 -3.62 12.81 -4.32
C PHE A 287 -4.29 13.50 -3.14
N LYS A 288 -4.18 14.83 -3.05
CA LYS A 288 -4.89 15.62 -2.04
C LYS A 288 -6.42 15.48 -2.18
N GLU A 289 -6.95 15.53 -3.41
CA GLU A 289 -8.39 15.31 -3.66
C GLU A 289 -8.87 13.92 -3.23
N LEU A 290 -7.96 12.94 -3.24
CA LEU A 290 -8.21 11.59 -2.75
C LEU A 290 -7.98 11.43 -1.23
N GLY A 291 -7.68 12.52 -0.50
CA GLY A 291 -7.38 12.44 0.94
C GLY A 291 -6.03 11.78 1.24
N VAL A 292 -5.07 11.85 0.32
CA VAL A 292 -3.73 11.32 0.52
C VAL A 292 -2.78 12.46 0.87
N LYS A 293 -2.17 12.39 2.05
CA LYS A 293 -1.04 13.23 2.43
C LYS A 293 0.23 12.66 1.80
N VAL A 294 0.67 13.26 0.70
CA VAL A 294 1.87 12.85 -0.04
C VAL A 294 3.11 12.94 0.87
N SER A 295 3.94 11.91 0.87
CA SER A 295 5.22 11.92 1.59
C SER A 295 6.22 12.84 0.89
N PRO A 296 7.08 13.55 1.65
CA PRO A 296 8.19 14.28 1.06
C PRO A 296 9.17 13.30 0.39
N PRO A 297 10.03 13.76 -0.54
CA PRO A 297 11.12 12.96 -1.07
C PRO A 297 11.92 12.31 0.06
N THR A 298 12.03 10.99 0.03
CA THR A 298 12.60 10.21 1.13
C THR A 298 13.56 9.17 0.57
N ALA A 299 14.78 9.11 1.11
CA ALA A 299 15.77 8.11 0.72
C ALA A 299 15.29 6.68 1.04
N PRO A 300 15.64 5.67 0.22
CA PRO A 300 15.25 4.27 0.43
C PRO A 300 15.55 3.76 1.85
N ALA A 301 16.72 4.06 2.38
CA ALA A 301 17.12 3.66 3.73
C ALA A 301 16.19 4.24 4.82
N ALA A 302 15.82 5.52 4.70
CA ALA A 302 14.91 6.17 5.65
C ALA A 302 13.48 5.59 5.56
N PHE A 303 13.02 5.28 4.34
CA PHE A 303 11.74 4.61 4.17
C PHE A 303 11.78 3.18 4.73
N GLY A 304 12.87 2.44 4.53
CA GLY A 304 13.08 1.12 5.14
C GLY A 304 13.04 1.16 6.68
N GLN A 305 13.65 2.16 7.30
CA GLN A 305 13.56 2.38 8.75
C GLN A 305 12.12 2.67 9.21
N PHE A 306 11.37 3.48 8.46
CA PHE A 306 9.96 3.74 8.74
C PHE A 306 9.15 2.44 8.68
N VAL A 307 9.34 1.60 7.66
CA VAL A 307 8.63 0.30 7.53
C VAL A 307 8.97 -0.62 8.70
N ALA A 308 10.24 -0.68 9.11
CA ALA A 308 10.67 -1.48 10.27
C ALA A 308 10.05 -0.97 11.59
N SER A 309 9.97 0.34 11.77
CA SER A 309 9.33 0.95 12.94
C SER A 309 7.81 0.67 12.94
N SER A 310 7.19 0.72 11.76
CA SER A 310 5.77 0.36 11.59
C SER A 310 5.54 -1.11 11.96
N ASP A 311 6.40 -2.03 11.54
CA ASP A 311 6.31 -3.45 11.89
C ASP A 311 6.37 -3.65 13.42
N ALA A 312 7.34 -3.05 14.09
CA ALA A 312 7.46 -3.13 15.55
C ALA A 312 6.24 -2.56 16.28
N GLN A 313 5.69 -1.44 15.80
CA GLN A 313 4.50 -0.82 16.35
C GLN A 313 3.27 -1.74 16.20
N TRP A 314 3.09 -2.35 15.03
CA TRP A 314 1.97 -3.25 14.76
C TRP A 314 2.09 -4.55 15.54
N GLN A 315 3.29 -5.13 15.68
CA GLN A 315 3.50 -6.31 16.53
C GLN A 315 3.04 -6.05 17.97
N LYS A 316 3.48 -4.92 18.54
CA LYS A 316 3.10 -4.50 19.88
C LYS A 316 1.58 -4.31 20.02
N LEU A 317 0.96 -3.58 19.10
CA LEU A 317 -0.47 -3.30 19.13
C LEU A 317 -1.31 -4.58 19.02
N ILE A 318 -0.94 -5.50 18.14
CA ILE A 318 -1.62 -6.79 17.94
C ILE A 318 -1.52 -7.66 19.20
N GLU A 319 -0.35 -7.67 19.84
CA GLU A 319 -0.11 -8.39 21.10
C GLU A 319 -0.95 -7.81 22.26
N GLU A 320 -0.90 -6.48 22.45
CA GLU A 320 -1.67 -5.77 23.49
C GLU A 320 -3.18 -5.93 23.30
N ALA A 321 -3.67 -5.86 22.07
CA ALA A 321 -5.07 -6.06 21.73
C ALA A 321 -5.50 -7.54 21.70
N LYS A 322 -4.56 -8.48 21.92
CA LYS A 322 -4.80 -9.93 21.87
C LYS A 322 -5.50 -10.40 20.60
N ILE A 323 -5.17 -9.80 19.46
CA ILE A 323 -5.74 -10.16 18.16
C ILE A 323 -5.18 -11.53 17.76
N PRO A 324 -6.03 -12.57 17.55
CA PRO A 324 -5.53 -13.91 17.29
C PRO A 324 -4.88 -14.01 15.91
N ARG A 325 -3.77 -14.74 15.81
CA ARG A 325 -3.20 -15.18 14.53
C ARG A 325 -4.16 -16.15 13.84
N GLN A 326 -4.19 -16.08 12.51
CA GLN A 326 -5.04 -16.89 11.65
C GLN A 326 -4.22 -17.80 10.72
#